data_2940cc948e291c5d95a1d2e20b30908b
#
_entry.id   2940cc948e291c5d95a1d2e20b30908b
#
_cell.length_a   1.000
_cell.length_b   1.000
_cell.length_c   1.000
_cell.angle_alpha   90.00
_cell.angle_beta   90.00
_cell.angle_gamma   90.00
#
_symmetry.space_group_name_H-M   'P 1'
#
loop_
_entity.id
_entity.type
_entity.pdbx_description
1 polymer ?
#
loop_
_entity_poly.entity_id
_entity_poly.type
_entity_poly.pdbx_seq_one_letter_code
_entity_poly.pdbx_strand_id
1 'polypeptide(L)'
;YGIGIDSSNNVYVADRQNTRIQKFDSSGTFLTKWGTSGSGNGQFLDPRGVVVDTSNNVHVSDPDNHQIQKFNSSGQFLVKWGSNGSAIGEFHFPYWIGVGGSEYIYVVDSGNHRIQKCHSGG
;
A
#
# COMPACT_ATOMS: atom_id res chain seq x y z
N TYR A 1 4.18 -10.56 -1.96
CA TYR A 1 3.49 -10.41 -3.23
C TYR A 1 3.89 -9.15 -3.98
N GLY A 2 3.58 -7.97 -3.46
CA GLY A 2 3.91 -6.72 -4.11
C GLY A 2 5.31 -6.24 -3.79
N ILE A 3 5.89 -5.50 -4.73
CA ILE A 3 7.20 -4.88 -4.61
C ILE A 3 7.10 -3.44 -5.09
N GLY A 4 7.68 -2.51 -4.33
CA GLY A 4 7.84 -1.11 -4.72
C GLY A 4 9.29 -0.68 -4.55
N ILE A 5 9.71 0.32 -5.30
CA ILE A 5 11.09 0.83 -5.29
C ILE A 5 11.05 2.35 -5.15
N ASP A 6 11.83 2.90 -4.23
CA ASP A 6 11.95 4.35 -4.04
C ASP A 6 13.05 4.97 -4.92
N SER A 7 13.21 6.28 -4.84
CA SER A 7 14.17 7.02 -5.67
C SER A 7 15.63 6.70 -5.34
N SER A 8 15.90 6.09 -4.20
CA SER A 8 17.24 5.61 -3.79
C SER A 8 17.45 4.14 -4.07
N ASN A 9 16.54 3.51 -4.83
CA ASN A 9 16.52 2.08 -5.15
C ASN A 9 16.38 1.16 -3.93
N ASN A 10 15.79 1.65 -2.84
CA ASN A 10 15.37 0.78 -1.76
C ASN A 10 14.11 0.01 -2.18
N VAL A 11 14.02 -1.22 -1.75
CA VAL A 11 12.97 -2.17 -2.14
C VAL A 11 12.02 -2.40 -0.97
N TYR A 12 10.74 -2.27 -1.22
CA TYR A 12 9.68 -2.51 -0.25
C TYR A 12 8.87 -3.73 -0.68
N VAL A 13 8.72 -4.68 0.21
CA VAL A 13 8.10 -5.99 -0.08
C VAL A 13 6.89 -6.20 0.82
N ALA A 14 5.76 -6.54 0.23
CA ALA A 14 4.60 -7.01 0.97
C ALA A 14 4.81 -8.48 1.38
N ASP A 15 5.16 -8.69 2.63
CA ASP A 15 5.30 -10.00 3.25
C ASP A 15 3.93 -10.42 3.80
N ARG A 16 3.09 -10.89 2.89
CA ARG A 16 1.66 -11.09 3.07
C ARG A 16 1.33 -12.00 4.24
N GLN A 17 1.94 -13.17 4.31
CA GLN A 17 1.63 -14.16 5.36
C GLN A 17 2.05 -13.71 6.75
N ASN A 18 3.02 -12.80 6.84
CA ASN A 18 3.46 -12.20 8.09
C ASN A 18 2.81 -10.84 8.36
N THR A 19 1.86 -10.41 7.53
CA THR A 19 1.09 -9.17 7.69
C THR A 19 1.96 -7.94 7.90
N ARG A 20 3.04 -7.83 7.14
CA ARG A 20 4.04 -6.75 7.29
C ARG A 20 4.62 -6.31 5.96
N ILE A 21 5.29 -5.17 6.00
CA ILE A 21 6.13 -4.65 4.92
C ILE A 21 7.58 -4.74 5.38
N GLN A 22 8.47 -5.19 4.49
CA GLN A 22 9.90 -5.16 4.73
C GLN A 22 10.59 -4.25 3.73
N LYS A 23 11.60 -3.52 4.19
CA LYS A 23 12.42 -2.62 3.37
C LYS A 23 13.85 -3.11 3.34
N PHE A 24 14.42 -3.17 2.13
CA PHE A 24 15.80 -3.55 1.87
C PHE A 24 16.47 -2.45 1.05
N ASP A 25 17.78 -2.32 1.16
CA ASP A 25 18.53 -1.46 0.24
C ASP A 25 18.72 -2.15 -1.13
N SER A 26 19.36 -1.44 -2.06
CA SER A 26 19.59 -1.96 -3.42
C SER A 26 20.52 -3.18 -3.48
N SER A 27 21.24 -3.46 -2.42
CA SER A 27 22.12 -4.64 -2.29
C SER A 27 21.42 -5.82 -1.63
N GLY A 28 20.16 -5.65 -1.22
CA GLY A 28 19.39 -6.67 -0.52
C GLY A 28 19.62 -6.70 0.98
N THR A 29 20.29 -5.71 1.55
CA THR A 29 20.48 -5.59 2.99
C THR A 29 19.19 -5.11 3.65
N PHE A 30 18.75 -5.82 4.69
CA PHE A 30 17.55 -5.45 5.45
C PHE A 30 17.74 -4.10 6.15
N LEU A 31 16.77 -3.20 6.01
CA LEU A 31 16.78 -1.88 6.64
C LEU A 31 15.75 -1.76 7.76
N THR A 32 14.48 -2.05 7.48
CA THR A 32 13.41 -1.95 8.46
C THR A 32 12.19 -2.78 8.03
N LYS A 33 11.27 -2.96 8.96
CA LYS A 33 9.97 -3.61 8.71
C LYS A 33 8.91 -2.96 9.58
N TRP A 34 7.65 -3.05 9.14
CA TRP A 34 6.51 -2.61 9.93
C TRP A 34 5.26 -3.40 9.58
N GLY A 35 4.29 -3.38 10.47
CA GLY A 35 3.02 -4.05 10.32
C GLY A 35 2.83 -5.21 11.29
N THR A 36 1.59 -5.34 11.73
CA THR A 36 1.10 -6.45 12.54
C THR A 36 -0.28 -6.83 12.05
N SER A 37 -0.81 -7.98 12.46
CA SER A 37 -2.14 -8.42 12.07
C SER A 37 -3.24 -7.55 12.70
N GLY A 38 -4.20 -7.11 11.91
CA GLY A 38 -5.36 -6.37 12.39
C GLY A 38 -5.91 -5.37 11.38
N SER A 39 -6.83 -4.52 11.84
CA SER A 39 -7.52 -3.51 11.03
C SER A 39 -7.22 -2.07 11.46
N GLY A 40 -6.35 -1.88 12.43
CA GLY A 40 -5.94 -0.55 12.90
C GLY A 40 -4.88 0.10 11.99
N ASN A 41 -4.48 1.30 12.38
CA ASN A 41 -3.42 2.03 11.66
C ASN A 41 -2.10 1.26 11.72
N GLY A 42 -1.49 1.00 10.58
CA GLY A 42 -0.26 0.22 10.47
C GLY A 42 -0.46 -1.27 10.67
N GLN A 43 -1.69 -1.75 10.75
CA GLN A 43 -2.02 -3.18 10.79
C GLN A 43 -2.56 -3.65 9.45
N PHE A 44 -2.33 -4.92 9.13
CA PHE A 44 -2.76 -5.53 7.86
C PHE A 44 -3.43 -6.86 8.11
N LEU A 45 -4.32 -7.24 7.18
CA LEU A 45 -4.83 -8.61 7.09
C LEU A 45 -4.25 -9.35 5.89
N ASP A 46 -4.11 -8.65 4.76
CA ASP A 46 -3.64 -9.26 3.50
C ASP A 46 -2.87 -8.24 2.65
N PRO A 47 -1.72 -7.70 3.11
CA PRO A 47 -1.00 -6.69 2.35
C PRO A 47 -0.50 -7.25 1.02
N ARG A 48 -0.90 -6.66 -0.10
CA ARG A 48 -0.58 -7.16 -1.43
C ARG A 48 0.19 -6.21 -2.32
N GLY A 49 -0.43 -5.12 -2.74
CA GLY A 49 0.20 -4.15 -3.62
C GLY A 49 1.03 -3.15 -2.83
N VAL A 50 2.22 -2.86 -3.30
CA VAL A 50 3.10 -1.83 -2.73
C VAL A 50 3.59 -0.95 -3.84
N VAL A 51 3.37 0.35 -3.73
CA VAL A 51 3.98 1.33 -4.64
C VAL A 51 4.57 2.48 -3.85
N VAL A 52 5.56 3.13 -4.43
CA VAL A 52 6.25 4.28 -3.82
C VAL A 52 6.04 5.48 -4.72
N ASP A 53 5.54 6.57 -4.16
CA ASP A 53 5.32 7.81 -4.91
C ASP A 53 6.61 8.64 -5.05
N THR A 54 6.53 9.76 -5.77
CA THR A 54 7.68 10.62 -6.03
C THR A 54 8.21 11.33 -4.78
N SER A 55 7.45 11.35 -3.70
CA SER A 55 7.87 11.85 -2.39
C SER A 55 8.44 10.75 -1.49
N ASN A 56 8.67 9.55 -2.04
CA ASN A 56 9.13 8.35 -1.33
C ASN A 56 8.17 7.89 -0.22
N ASN A 57 6.90 8.20 -0.34
CA ASN A 57 5.87 7.63 0.51
C ASN A 57 5.39 6.29 -0.06
N VAL A 58 5.08 5.37 0.83
CA VAL A 58 4.75 3.98 0.49
C VAL A 58 3.25 3.77 0.64
N HIS A 59 2.61 3.30 -0.43
CA HIS A 59 1.18 2.99 -0.43
C HIS A 59 1.01 1.48 -0.50
N VAL A 60 0.17 0.93 0.38
CA VAL A 60 -0.06 -0.51 0.50
C VAL A 60 -1.55 -0.79 0.36
N SER A 61 -1.91 -1.70 -0.55
CA SER A 61 -3.28 -2.21 -0.61
C SER A 61 -3.46 -3.38 0.35
N ASP A 62 -4.60 -3.39 1.03
CA ASP A 62 -4.97 -4.41 1.98
C ASP A 62 -6.39 -4.91 1.66
N PRO A 63 -6.52 -5.88 0.75
CA PRO A 63 -7.83 -6.33 0.27
C PRO A 63 -8.79 -6.78 1.36
N ASP A 64 -8.33 -7.52 2.33
CA ASP A 64 -9.21 -8.06 3.38
C ASP A 64 -9.69 -6.99 4.36
N ASN A 65 -9.00 -5.85 4.43
CA ASN A 65 -9.47 -4.66 5.14
C ASN A 65 -10.16 -3.65 4.21
N HIS A 66 -10.26 -3.93 2.91
CA HIS A 66 -10.90 -3.06 1.92
C HIS A 66 -10.36 -1.63 1.95
N GLN A 67 -9.04 -1.49 2.09
CA GLN A 67 -8.41 -0.17 2.28
C GLN A 67 -7.03 -0.06 1.66
N ILE A 68 -6.57 1.19 1.56
CA ILE A 68 -5.20 1.54 1.22
C ILE A 68 -4.61 2.27 2.42
N GLN A 69 -3.38 1.97 2.78
CA GLN A 69 -2.63 2.69 3.80
C GLN A 69 -1.39 3.34 3.21
N LYS A 70 -1.07 4.54 3.68
CA LYS A 70 0.10 5.31 3.27
C LYS A 70 1.05 5.48 4.44
N PHE A 71 2.33 5.24 4.18
CA PHE A 71 3.43 5.36 5.13
C PHE A 71 4.53 6.25 4.56
N ASN A 72 5.34 6.85 5.42
CA ASN A 72 6.59 7.45 4.96
C ASN A 72 7.65 6.36 4.70
N SER A 73 8.83 6.77 4.23
CA SER A 73 9.91 5.85 3.88
C SER A 73 10.51 5.09 5.07
N SER A 74 10.21 5.52 6.29
CA SER A 74 10.63 4.84 7.54
C SER A 74 9.57 3.90 8.09
N GLY A 75 8.40 3.81 7.44
CA GLY A 75 7.31 2.95 7.87
C GLY A 75 6.36 3.59 8.87
N GLN A 76 6.43 4.90 9.08
CA GLN A 76 5.48 5.61 9.94
C GLN A 76 4.16 5.80 9.19
N PHE A 77 3.04 5.48 9.84
CA PHE A 77 1.71 5.65 9.28
C PHE A 77 1.38 7.12 9.04
N LEU A 78 0.85 7.43 7.86
CA LEU A 78 0.44 8.79 7.51
C LEU A 78 -1.08 8.91 7.39
N VAL A 79 -1.72 8.09 6.55
CA VAL A 79 -3.15 8.14 6.30
C VAL A 79 -3.62 6.80 5.74
N LYS A 80 -4.90 6.51 5.92
CA LYS A 80 -5.57 5.39 5.25
C LYS A 80 -6.90 5.84 4.70
N TRP A 81 -7.36 5.16 3.65
CA TRP A 81 -8.67 5.44 3.07
C TRP A 81 -9.27 4.18 2.47
N GLY A 82 -10.59 4.22 2.27
CA GLY A 82 -11.37 3.10 1.78
C GLY A 82 -12.10 2.37 2.89
N SER A 83 -13.23 1.82 2.53
CA SER A 83 -14.06 0.95 3.34
C SER A 83 -14.80 -0.01 2.41
N ASN A 84 -15.32 -1.10 2.95
CA ASN A 84 -16.04 -2.07 2.15
C ASN A 84 -17.31 -1.48 1.54
N GLY A 85 -17.40 -1.48 0.22
CA GLY A 85 -18.56 -0.98 -0.49
C GLY A 85 -18.33 -0.78 -1.97
N SER A 86 -19.32 -0.21 -2.66
CA SER A 86 -19.32 0.04 -4.10
C SER A 86 -19.45 1.52 -4.46
N ALA A 87 -19.59 2.41 -3.50
CA ALA A 87 -19.62 3.86 -3.75
C ALA A 87 -18.23 4.38 -4.14
N ILE A 88 -18.18 5.63 -4.60
CA ILE A 88 -16.91 6.30 -4.89
C ILE A 88 -16.11 6.41 -3.59
N GLY A 89 -14.84 5.97 -3.64
CA GLY A 89 -13.96 5.95 -2.46
C GLY A 89 -14.11 4.73 -1.56
N GLU A 90 -15.07 3.86 -1.86
CA GLU A 90 -15.18 2.54 -1.23
C GLU A 90 -14.52 1.49 -2.12
N PHE A 91 -14.06 0.39 -1.52
CA PHE A 91 -13.44 -0.72 -2.24
C PHE A 91 -14.06 -2.06 -1.84
N HIS A 92 -13.96 -3.00 -2.75
CA HIS A 92 -14.27 -4.39 -2.46
C HIS A 92 -13.12 -5.26 -2.96
N PHE A 93 -12.26 -5.69 -2.04
CA PHE A 93 -11.00 -6.40 -2.32
C PHE A 93 -10.10 -5.64 -3.29
N PRO A 94 -9.52 -4.50 -2.89
CA PRO A 94 -8.54 -3.77 -3.72
C PRO A 94 -7.20 -4.53 -3.72
N TYR A 95 -6.92 -5.27 -4.79
CA TYR A 95 -5.73 -6.12 -4.84
C TYR A 95 -4.46 -5.38 -5.22
N TRP A 96 -4.52 -4.58 -6.26
CA TRP A 96 -3.32 -3.95 -6.82
C TRP A 96 -3.46 -2.44 -6.87
N ILE A 97 -2.32 -1.79 -6.79
CA ILE A 97 -2.23 -0.33 -6.90
C ILE A 97 -1.10 0.04 -7.85
N GLY A 98 -1.24 1.20 -8.47
CA GLY A 98 -0.22 1.83 -9.29
C GLY A 98 -0.08 3.28 -8.89
N VAL A 99 1.06 3.88 -9.16
CA VAL A 99 1.30 5.30 -8.95
C VAL A 99 1.34 6.01 -10.29
N GLY A 100 0.68 7.18 -10.38
CA GLY A 100 0.66 7.98 -11.58
C GLY A 100 1.00 9.44 -11.25
N GLY A 101 2.12 9.93 -11.76
CA GLY A 101 2.61 11.25 -11.42
C GLY A 101 2.92 11.40 -9.93
N SER A 102 2.77 12.62 -9.40
CA SER A 102 3.13 12.92 -8.01
C SER A 102 1.96 12.88 -7.05
N GLU A 103 0.72 12.82 -7.54
CA GLU A 103 -0.44 13.08 -6.70
C GLU A 103 -1.53 12.02 -6.76
N TYR A 104 -1.41 11.00 -7.62
CA TYR A 104 -2.48 10.05 -7.86
C TYR A 104 -2.05 8.61 -7.66
N ILE A 105 -2.96 7.84 -7.08
CA ILE A 105 -2.86 6.39 -6.92
C ILE A 105 -4.02 5.78 -7.70
N TYR A 106 -3.73 4.75 -8.47
CA TYR A 106 -4.72 3.97 -9.20
C TYR A 106 -4.93 2.66 -8.46
N VAL A 107 -6.17 2.38 -8.09
CA VAL A 107 -6.53 1.20 -7.30
C VAL A 107 -7.33 0.24 -8.16
N VAL A 108 -6.87 -0.99 -8.25
CA VAL A 108 -7.63 -2.09 -8.88
C VAL A 108 -8.62 -2.60 -7.85
N ASP A 109 -9.85 -2.10 -7.94
CA ASP A 109 -10.97 -2.44 -7.06
C ASP A 109 -11.64 -3.73 -7.59
N SER A 110 -10.97 -4.85 -7.33
CA SER A 110 -11.25 -6.12 -8.01
C SER A 110 -12.67 -6.64 -7.79
N GLY A 111 -13.17 -6.56 -6.58
CA GLY A 111 -14.51 -7.02 -6.26
C GLY A 111 -15.63 -6.18 -6.90
N ASN A 112 -15.32 -4.95 -7.29
CA ASN A 112 -16.26 -4.06 -7.99
C ASN A 112 -15.98 -3.96 -9.49
N HIS A 113 -15.04 -4.74 -10.02
CA HIS A 113 -14.71 -4.79 -11.46
C HIS A 113 -14.38 -3.42 -12.05
N ARG A 114 -13.56 -2.61 -11.33
CA ARG A 114 -13.25 -1.24 -11.76
C ARG A 114 -11.87 -0.80 -11.30
N ILE A 115 -11.39 0.28 -11.90
CA ILE A 115 -10.21 1.01 -11.47
C ILE A 115 -10.69 2.34 -10.88
N GLN A 116 -10.20 2.69 -9.71
CA GLN A 116 -10.42 4.01 -9.14
C GLN A 116 -9.13 4.80 -9.12
N LYS A 117 -9.20 6.05 -9.55
CA LYS A 117 -8.12 7.02 -9.44
C LYS A 117 -8.34 7.82 -8.17
N CYS A 118 -7.40 7.74 -7.24
CA CYS A 118 -7.49 8.41 -5.95
C CYS A 118 -6.38 9.44 -5.81
N HIS A 119 -6.63 10.53 -5.08
CA HIS A 119 -5.55 11.44 -4.68
C HIS A 119 -4.65 10.73 -3.68
N SER A 120 -3.31 10.97 -3.74
CA SER A 120 -2.34 10.28 -2.89
C SER A 120 -2.43 10.67 -1.40
N GLY A 121 -3.20 11.69 -1.07
CA GLY A 121 -3.52 12.06 0.30
C GLY A 121 -4.81 11.45 0.82
N GLY A 122 -5.44 10.60 0.01
CA GLY A 122 -6.73 9.97 0.37
C GLY A 122 -7.88 10.58 -0.43
#